data_a3b5a408d4b6be898bc399705a37d4d2
#
_entry.id   a3b5a408d4b6be898bc399705a37d4d2
#
_cell.length_a   1.000
_cell.length_b   1.000
_cell.length_c   1.000
_cell.angle_alpha   90.00
_cell.angle_beta   90.00
_cell.angle_gamma   90.00
#
_symmetry.space_group_name_H-M   'P 1'
#
loop_
_entity.id
_entity.type
_entity.pdbx_description
1 polymer ?
#
loop_
_entity_poly.entity_id
_entity_poly.type
_entity_poly.pdbx_seq_one_letter_code
_entity_poly.pdbx_strand_id
1 'polypeptide(L)'
;MPNRASKSTRRAALSIALILASTAPAAMAQGYADAVALLTPLPLATTDAKAVDARCTDLLTGIGKARAALEARTGRATMAADFTAYDALQMTISDGGGEMYTVSQTNSDAAVRTAAETCYQKISDLSTQIGLSRPIYNRLSAIPTRGLDKASAFTLAKMLTTYRLAGVDKDDATRAQITQLQKEITETGVQFGANIRDDKGDMTLKPEELAGMPQDWLDAHKPAADGFVHLTYDYPDVVPVFEFASIRATRQKVLTGFSNRAWPKNQAVLKTLLEKRYALARLLGYTDYAQLVTADKMIGSPERAAGFLDDANVAAKPGAEADYAELLAFAKTVDPSIERLETWDNSYMKNLLRKQKYAVDAAEVRQYFTYDKARAGIFKLMGDLFGADIRPWDTPVWDKSVTAWELYDGQRLIGRFYLDMHPRAGKYNHAAQFPIRTGVEGQQIPVGALICNFPATGAMDHRDVETFLHEFGHLIH
;
A
#
# COMPACT_ATOMS: atom_id res chain seq x y z
N MET A 1 21.40 67.47 -26.02
CA MET A 1 20.36 68.52 -25.88
C MET A 1 19.01 67.89 -26.03
N PRO A 2 17.99 68.34 -25.35
CA PRO A 2 17.73 67.74 -24.06
C PRO A 2 16.45 66.85 -24.07
N ASN A 3 16.49 65.96 -23.14
CA ASN A 3 15.53 65.01 -22.73
C ASN A 3 14.24 65.65 -22.19
N ARG A 4 13.07 65.15 -22.61
CA ARG A 4 11.82 65.43 -21.93
C ARG A 4 11.28 64.16 -21.31
N ALA A 5 11.35 64.08 -20.00
CA ALA A 5 10.73 63.07 -19.17
C ALA A 5 9.18 63.24 -19.17
N SER A 6 8.48 62.20 -19.54
CA SER A 6 7.03 62.08 -19.40
C SER A 6 6.73 61.32 -18.10
N LYS A 7 6.11 62.00 -17.16
CA LYS A 7 5.55 61.38 -15.94
C LYS A 7 4.23 60.69 -16.30
N SER A 8 4.23 59.34 -16.33
CA SER A 8 2.99 58.58 -16.36
C SER A 8 2.54 58.24 -14.92
N THR A 9 1.47 58.85 -14.49
CA THR A 9 0.73 58.52 -13.29
C THR A 9 0.11 57.15 -13.40
N ARG A 10 0.66 56.19 -12.68
CA ARG A 10 0.03 54.89 -12.50
C ARG A 10 -1.14 55.03 -11.52
N ARG A 11 -2.36 54.95 -12.03
CA ARG A 11 -3.56 54.68 -11.20
C ARG A 11 -3.50 53.27 -10.72
N ALA A 12 -3.35 53.07 -9.41
CA ALA A 12 -3.54 51.79 -8.76
C ALA A 12 -5.01 51.42 -8.82
N ALA A 13 -5.38 50.48 -9.65
CA ALA A 13 -6.68 49.80 -9.58
C ALA A 13 -6.64 48.81 -8.43
N LEU A 14 -7.37 49.15 -7.35
CA LEU A 14 -7.60 48.24 -6.24
C LEU A 14 -8.64 47.19 -6.72
N SER A 15 -8.12 46.03 -7.17
CA SER A 15 -8.99 44.86 -7.42
C SER A 15 -9.36 44.26 -6.09
N ILE A 16 -10.55 44.58 -5.59
CA ILE A 16 -11.20 43.86 -4.51
C ILE A 16 -11.58 42.51 -5.09
N ALA A 17 -10.73 41.48 -4.85
CA ALA A 17 -11.10 40.10 -5.06
C ALA A 17 -12.18 39.77 -4.02
N LEU A 18 -13.44 39.74 -4.43
CA LEU A 18 -14.54 39.17 -3.66
C LEU A 18 -14.23 37.68 -3.55
N ILE A 19 -13.65 37.25 -2.42
CA ILE A 19 -13.62 35.86 -2.03
C ILE A 19 -15.07 35.46 -1.75
N LEU A 20 -15.73 34.92 -2.77
CA LEU A 20 -16.93 34.11 -2.60
C LEU A 20 -16.49 32.86 -1.82
N ALA A 21 -16.49 32.96 -0.49
CA ALA A 21 -16.56 31.79 0.36
C ALA A 21 -17.83 31.04 -0.07
N SER A 22 -17.67 29.98 -0.86
CA SER A 22 -18.74 29.04 -1.13
C SER A 22 -19.08 28.36 0.19
N THR A 23 -20.09 28.92 0.89
CA THR A 23 -20.71 28.22 2.00
C THR A 23 -21.34 26.97 1.42
N ALA A 24 -20.68 25.83 1.61
CA ALA A 24 -21.31 24.55 1.33
C ALA A 24 -22.63 24.48 2.09
N PRO A 25 -23.74 24.02 1.47
CA PRO A 25 -25.03 23.91 2.17
C PRO A 25 -24.85 23.16 3.49
N ALA A 26 -25.52 23.56 4.55
CA ALA A 26 -25.40 22.98 5.90
C ALA A 26 -25.51 21.44 5.94
N ALA A 27 -26.27 20.84 5.00
CA ALA A 27 -26.42 19.40 4.84
C ALA A 27 -25.15 18.69 4.30
N MET A 28 -24.28 19.40 3.53
CA MET A 28 -22.99 18.86 3.08
C MET A 28 -22.02 18.79 4.25
N ALA A 29 -21.96 19.83 5.08
CA ALA A 29 -21.09 19.88 6.25
C ALA A 29 -21.43 18.77 7.26
N GLN A 30 -22.73 18.45 7.42
CA GLN A 30 -23.18 17.48 8.42
C GLN A 30 -22.71 16.04 8.10
N GLY A 31 -22.81 15.58 6.84
CA GLY A 31 -22.42 14.22 6.47
C GLY A 31 -20.93 13.93 6.73
N TYR A 32 -20.05 14.85 6.37
CA TYR A 32 -18.63 14.75 6.70
C TYR A 32 -18.35 14.93 8.19
N ALA A 33 -19.04 15.83 8.87
CA ALA A 33 -18.87 16.05 10.30
C ALA A 33 -19.17 14.77 11.11
N ASP A 34 -20.25 14.05 10.77
CA ASP A 34 -20.60 12.79 11.41
C ASP A 34 -19.55 11.70 11.12
N ALA A 35 -19.07 11.61 9.88
CA ALA A 35 -18.01 10.68 9.49
C ALA A 35 -16.69 10.99 10.20
N VAL A 36 -16.26 12.25 10.22
CA VAL A 36 -15.05 12.70 10.91
C VAL A 36 -15.16 12.47 12.41
N ALA A 37 -16.32 12.75 13.04
CA ALA A 37 -16.53 12.49 14.46
C ALA A 37 -16.39 11.00 14.80
N LEU A 38 -16.93 10.11 13.96
CA LEU A 38 -16.77 8.66 14.11
C LEU A 38 -15.31 8.22 13.93
N LEU A 39 -14.58 8.84 13.01
CA LEU A 39 -13.21 8.48 12.63
C LEU A 39 -12.14 9.21 13.48
N THR A 40 -12.50 10.29 14.19
CA THR A 40 -11.54 11.11 14.96
C THR A 40 -10.72 10.32 15.99
N PRO A 41 -11.29 9.37 16.77
CA PRO A 41 -10.46 8.45 17.53
C PRO A 41 -9.67 7.59 16.55
N LEU A 42 -8.33 7.60 16.67
CA LEU A 42 -7.43 6.77 15.85
C LEU A 42 -6.68 5.79 16.76
N PRO A 43 -7.33 4.71 17.23
CA PRO A 43 -6.80 3.84 18.27
C PRO A 43 -5.83 2.78 17.73
N LEU A 44 -4.85 3.17 16.90
CA LEU A 44 -3.86 2.24 16.33
C LEU A 44 -2.97 1.61 17.42
N ALA A 45 -2.74 2.30 18.53
CA ALA A 45 -1.92 1.83 19.65
C ALA A 45 -2.68 0.90 20.63
N THR A 46 -3.79 0.31 20.20
CA THR A 46 -4.56 -0.60 21.05
C THR A 46 -3.79 -1.87 21.39
N THR A 47 -3.89 -2.31 22.63
CA THR A 47 -3.31 -3.57 23.15
C THR A 47 -4.38 -4.53 23.65
N ASP A 48 -5.66 -4.20 23.47
CA ASP A 48 -6.79 -5.00 23.95
C ASP A 48 -7.74 -5.36 22.80
N ALA A 49 -7.92 -6.65 22.57
CA ALA A 49 -8.83 -7.16 21.55
C ALA A 49 -10.29 -6.72 21.78
N LYS A 50 -10.72 -6.56 23.04
CA LYS A 50 -12.07 -6.07 23.36
C LYS A 50 -12.26 -4.61 22.97
N ALA A 51 -11.20 -3.79 23.07
CA ALA A 51 -11.25 -2.42 22.58
C ALA A 51 -11.39 -2.37 21.06
N VAL A 52 -10.75 -3.29 20.32
CA VAL A 52 -10.92 -3.45 18.86
C VAL A 52 -12.37 -3.86 18.54
N ASP A 53 -12.95 -4.82 19.28
CA ASP A 53 -14.35 -5.25 19.08
C ASP A 53 -15.35 -4.12 19.36
N ALA A 54 -15.13 -3.32 20.40
CA ALA A 54 -15.95 -2.14 20.70
C ALA A 54 -15.85 -1.12 19.56
N ARG A 55 -14.64 -0.79 19.14
CA ARG A 55 -14.37 0.11 18.00
C ARG A 55 -15.02 -0.39 16.71
N CYS A 56 -14.95 -1.69 16.44
CA CYS A 56 -15.62 -2.33 15.31
C CYS A 56 -17.13 -2.12 15.35
N THR A 57 -17.74 -2.30 16.52
CA THR A 57 -19.18 -2.09 16.73
C THR A 57 -19.57 -0.66 16.42
N ASP A 58 -18.78 0.33 16.86
CA ASP A 58 -19.01 1.75 16.57
C ASP A 58 -18.93 2.05 15.07
N LEU A 59 -17.88 1.56 14.39
CA LEU A 59 -17.70 1.72 12.95
C LEU A 59 -18.85 1.11 12.16
N LEU A 60 -19.20 -0.15 12.41
CA LEU A 60 -20.30 -0.83 11.71
C LEU A 60 -21.65 -0.16 11.96
N THR A 61 -21.89 0.30 13.18
CA THR A 61 -23.11 1.04 13.55
C THR A 61 -23.18 2.38 12.81
N GLY A 62 -22.08 3.13 12.77
CA GLY A 62 -22.01 4.41 12.08
C GLY A 62 -22.21 4.26 10.57
N ILE A 63 -21.51 3.31 9.94
CA ILE A 63 -21.67 2.98 8.51
C ILE A 63 -23.12 2.56 8.22
N GLY A 64 -23.71 1.70 9.06
CA GLY A 64 -25.09 1.25 8.90
C GLY A 64 -26.11 2.39 9.00
N LYS A 65 -25.93 3.32 9.94
CA LYS A 65 -26.77 4.53 10.06
C LYS A 65 -26.65 5.44 8.83
N ALA A 66 -25.41 5.71 8.37
CA ALA A 66 -25.18 6.56 7.20
C ALA A 66 -25.78 5.93 5.93
N ARG A 67 -25.63 4.61 5.75
CA ARG A 67 -26.27 3.84 4.67
C ARG A 67 -27.79 3.99 4.71
N ALA A 68 -28.42 3.67 5.83
CA ALA A 68 -29.88 3.75 5.99
C ALA A 68 -30.41 5.16 5.72
N ALA A 69 -29.70 6.18 6.21
CA ALA A 69 -30.05 7.58 5.96
C ALA A 69 -30.00 7.93 4.47
N LEU A 70 -28.99 7.43 3.73
CA LEU A 70 -28.87 7.66 2.29
C LEU A 70 -29.94 6.90 1.49
N GLU A 71 -30.22 5.65 1.84
CA GLU A 71 -31.25 4.82 1.20
C GLU A 71 -32.67 5.38 1.40
N ALA A 72 -32.95 6.02 2.54
CA ALA A 72 -34.24 6.60 2.87
C ALA A 72 -34.45 7.99 2.25
N ARG A 73 -33.49 8.57 1.57
CA ARG A 73 -33.62 9.93 1.00
C ARG A 73 -34.67 9.98 -0.09
N THR A 74 -35.50 11.02 -0.04
CA THR A 74 -36.57 11.30 -1.01
C THR A 74 -36.37 12.68 -1.66
N GLY A 75 -37.22 13.05 -2.60
CA GLY A 75 -37.18 14.33 -3.30
C GLY A 75 -36.12 14.36 -4.41
N ARG A 76 -35.78 15.55 -4.92
CA ARG A 76 -34.83 15.74 -6.03
C ARG A 76 -33.40 15.36 -5.61
N ALA A 77 -32.75 14.51 -6.35
CA ALA A 77 -31.34 14.15 -6.14
C ALA A 77 -30.39 15.25 -6.61
N THR A 78 -29.31 15.49 -5.88
CA THR A 78 -28.29 16.50 -6.22
C THR A 78 -26.89 16.05 -5.82
N MET A 79 -25.86 16.59 -6.52
CA MET A 79 -24.46 16.36 -6.12
C MET A 79 -24.22 16.83 -4.67
N ALA A 80 -24.67 18.04 -4.35
CA ALA A 80 -24.44 18.67 -3.06
C ALA A 80 -25.02 17.89 -1.87
N ALA A 81 -26.12 17.19 -2.02
CA ALA A 81 -26.75 16.47 -0.92
C ALA A 81 -26.48 14.95 -0.98
N ASP A 82 -26.71 14.34 -2.14
CA ASP A 82 -26.72 12.88 -2.24
C ASP A 82 -25.35 12.30 -2.55
N PHE A 83 -24.59 12.94 -3.45
CA PHE A 83 -23.24 12.51 -3.73
C PHE A 83 -22.32 12.75 -2.53
N THR A 84 -22.42 13.92 -1.86
CA THR A 84 -21.65 14.22 -0.66
C THR A 84 -21.92 13.23 0.48
N ALA A 85 -23.21 12.87 0.70
CA ALA A 85 -23.56 11.86 1.71
C ALA A 85 -23.00 10.47 1.36
N TYR A 86 -23.01 10.13 0.08
CA TYR A 86 -22.38 8.90 -0.42
C TYR A 86 -20.86 8.92 -0.24
N ASP A 87 -20.21 10.03 -0.58
CA ASP A 87 -18.76 10.19 -0.45
C ASP A 87 -18.30 10.12 1.00
N ALA A 88 -19.03 10.77 1.93
CA ALA A 88 -18.78 10.64 3.37
C ALA A 88 -18.96 9.19 3.88
N LEU A 89 -19.95 8.46 3.34
CA LEU A 89 -20.13 7.04 3.63
C LEU A 89 -18.95 6.20 3.13
N GLN A 90 -18.47 6.44 1.90
CA GLN A 90 -17.30 5.76 1.34
C GLN A 90 -16.03 6.08 2.12
N MET A 91 -15.82 7.34 2.52
CA MET A 91 -14.74 7.75 3.40
C MET A 91 -14.76 6.94 4.72
N THR A 92 -15.94 6.81 5.34
CA THR A 92 -16.07 6.06 6.60
C THR A 92 -15.71 4.58 6.43
N ILE A 93 -16.12 3.96 5.31
CA ILE A 93 -15.80 2.57 4.98
C ILE A 93 -14.32 2.39 4.72
N SER A 94 -13.75 3.23 3.86
CA SER A 94 -12.33 3.19 3.50
C SER A 94 -11.43 3.38 4.72
N ASP A 95 -11.70 4.41 5.50
CA ASP A 95 -10.86 4.79 6.63
C ASP A 95 -11.03 3.84 7.83
N GLY A 96 -12.27 3.37 8.08
CA GLY A 96 -12.50 2.33 9.07
C GLY A 96 -11.84 1.00 8.69
N GLY A 97 -11.90 0.65 7.41
CA GLY A 97 -11.18 -0.50 6.84
C GLY A 97 -9.67 -0.35 6.93
N GLY A 98 -9.12 0.80 6.55
CA GLY A 98 -7.70 1.13 6.63
C GLY A 98 -7.15 1.09 8.06
N GLU A 99 -7.92 1.60 9.04
CA GLU A 99 -7.61 1.50 10.47
C GLU A 99 -7.49 0.04 10.90
N MET A 100 -8.51 -0.78 10.65
CA MET A 100 -8.53 -2.19 11.05
C MET A 100 -7.47 -3.01 10.32
N TYR A 101 -7.26 -2.76 9.03
CA TYR A 101 -6.20 -3.38 8.26
C TYR A 101 -4.82 -3.06 8.86
N THR A 102 -4.55 -1.80 9.16
CA THR A 102 -3.27 -1.39 9.76
C THR A 102 -3.03 -2.09 11.09
N VAL A 103 -4.02 -2.12 12.00
CA VAL A 103 -3.92 -2.83 13.29
C VAL A 103 -3.65 -4.32 13.07
N SER A 104 -4.34 -4.95 12.12
CA SER A 104 -4.17 -6.39 11.81
C SER A 104 -2.78 -6.74 11.28
N GLN A 105 -2.12 -5.80 10.61
CA GLN A 105 -0.82 -6.02 9.96
C GLN A 105 0.37 -5.55 10.80
N THR A 106 0.14 -4.81 11.89
CA THR A 106 1.23 -4.17 12.64
C THR A 106 1.26 -4.48 14.12
N ASN A 107 0.14 -4.91 14.71
CA ASN A 107 0.08 -5.18 16.14
C ASN A 107 0.85 -6.44 16.53
N SER A 108 1.60 -6.41 17.63
CA SER A 108 2.37 -7.56 18.12
C SER A 108 1.49 -8.64 18.77
N ASP A 109 0.33 -8.27 19.35
CA ASP A 109 -0.60 -9.19 19.97
C ASP A 109 -1.47 -9.92 18.94
N ALA A 110 -1.46 -11.26 18.95
CA ALA A 110 -2.20 -12.07 18.00
C ALA A 110 -3.72 -11.96 18.15
N ALA A 111 -4.23 -11.79 19.38
CA ALA A 111 -5.66 -11.64 19.61
C ALA A 111 -6.17 -10.30 19.08
N VAL A 112 -5.38 -9.23 19.25
CA VAL A 112 -5.66 -7.91 18.68
C VAL A 112 -5.68 -7.97 17.15
N ARG A 113 -4.68 -8.63 16.53
CA ARG A 113 -4.66 -8.82 15.07
C ARG A 113 -5.89 -9.56 14.57
N THR A 114 -6.26 -10.67 15.22
CA THR A 114 -7.45 -11.48 14.87
C THR A 114 -8.75 -10.69 14.98
N ALA A 115 -8.91 -9.90 16.04
CA ALA A 115 -10.08 -9.03 16.22
C ALA A 115 -10.15 -7.98 15.10
N ALA A 116 -9.01 -7.35 14.74
CA ALA A 116 -8.94 -6.36 13.67
C ALA A 116 -9.20 -6.98 12.28
N GLU A 117 -8.67 -8.17 11.98
CA GLU A 117 -8.97 -8.92 10.76
C GLU A 117 -10.46 -9.23 10.63
N THR A 118 -11.07 -9.70 11.74
CA THR A 118 -12.52 -9.98 11.80
C THR A 118 -13.33 -8.71 11.52
N CYS A 119 -12.92 -7.58 12.10
CA CYS A 119 -13.58 -6.30 11.86
C CYS A 119 -13.43 -5.84 10.41
N TYR A 120 -12.23 -5.92 9.84
CA TYR A 120 -11.97 -5.62 8.44
C TYR A 120 -12.88 -6.42 7.50
N GLN A 121 -13.04 -7.72 7.74
CA GLN A 121 -13.96 -8.57 6.99
C GLN A 121 -15.41 -8.09 7.07
N LYS A 122 -15.89 -7.74 8.29
CA LYS A 122 -17.25 -7.21 8.47
C LYS A 122 -17.47 -5.88 7.75
N ILE A 123 -16.48 -4.99 7.76
CA ILE A 123 -16.52 -3.72 7.00
C ILE A 123 -16.55 -4.00 5.50
N SER A 124 -15.75 -4.95 5.01
CA SER A 124 -15.74 -5.39 3.62
C SER A 124 -17.09 -5.96 3.17
N ASP A 125 -17.72 -6.79 4.01
CA ASP A 125 -19.06 -7.33 3.77
C ASP A 125 -20.09 -6.20 3.63
N LEU A 126 -20.03 -5.21 4.53
CA LEU A 126 -20.93 -4.05 4.49
C LEU A 126 -20.68 -3.17 3.26
N SER A 127 -19.42 -2.98 2.87
CA SER A 127 -19.02 -2.30 1.63
C SER A 127 -19.62 -2.99 0.39
N THR A 128 -19.55 -4.33 0.34
CA THR A 128 -20.16 -5.12 -0.72
C THR A 128 -21.68 -4.92 -0.81
N GLN A 129 -22.35 -4.95 0.34
CA GLN A 129 -23.80 -4.71 0.40
C GLN A 129 -24.18 -3.29 -0.08
N ILE A 130 -23.35 -2.30 0.24
CA ILE A 130 -23.54 -0.91 -0.20
C ILE A 130 -23.30 -0.80 -1.72
N GLY A 131 -22.26 -1.44 -2.25
CA GLY A 131 -21.99 -1.53 -3.69
C GLY A 131 -23.10 -2.25 -4.49
N LEU A 132 -23.96 -3.04 -3.83
CA LEU A 132 -25.11 -3.72 -4.41
C LEU A 132 -26.46 -3.07 -4.04
N SER A 133 -26.46 -1.91 -3.37
CA SER A 133 -27.68 -1.20 -2.96
C SER A 133 -28.34 -0.50 -4.14
N ARG A 134 -29.47 -1.04 -4.62
CA ARG A 134 -30.29 -0.41 -5.63
C ARG A 134 -30.84 0.95 -5.20
N PRO A 135 -31.31 1.17 -3.96
CA PRO A 135 -31.75 2.48 -3.52
C PRO A 135 -30.66 3.54 -3.68
N ILE A 136 -29.42 3.26 -3.26
CA ILE A 136 -28.29 4.19 -3.42
C ILE A 136 -27.97 4.39 -4.91
N TYR A 137 -27.85 3.31 -5.69
CA TYR A 137 -27.60 3.41 -7.14
C TYR A 137 -28.66 4.25 -7.86
N ASN A 138 -29.94 4.01 -7.59
CA ASN A 138 -31.04 4.76 -8.20
C ASN A 138 -30.98 6.23 -7.79
N ARG A 139 -30.63 6.49 -6.55
CA ARG A 139 -30.49 7.86 -6.03
C ARG A 139 -29.38 8.62 -6.73
N LEU A 140 -28.19 8.03 -6.85
CA LEU A 140 -27.06 8.60 -7.58
C LEU A 140 -27.35 8.77 -9.07
N SER A 141 -28.02 7.79 -9.70
CA SER A 141 -28.40 7.84 -11.12
C SER A 141 -29.42 8.95 -11.43
N ALA A 142 -30.19 9.37 -10.44
CA ALA A 142 -31.17 10.44 -10.57
C ALA A 142 -30.55 11.85 -10.46
N ILE A 143 -29.26 11.97 -10.18
CA ILE A 143 -28.57 13.27 -10.11
C ILE A 143 -28.47 13.83 -11.56
N PRO A 144 -29.00 15.06 -11.80
CA PRO A 144 -28.91 15.68 -13.12
C PRO A 144 -27.44 15.96 -13.50
N THR A 145 -27.02 15.49 -14.67
CA THR A 145 -25.65 15.72 -15.16
C THR A 145 -25.49 17.04 -15.88
N ARG A 146 -26.61 17.65 -16.33
CA ARG A 146 -26.61 18.95 -17.01
C ARG A 146 -26.17 20.05 -16.03
N GLY A 147 -25.08 20.76 -16.37
CA GLY A 147 -24.56 21.87 -15.57
C GLY A 147 -23.53 21.44 -14.51
N LEU A 148 -23.17 20.16 -14.44
CA LEU A 148 -22.01 19.73 -13.65
C LEU A 148 -20.70 20.15 -14.35
N ASP A 149 -19.70 20.47 -13.55
CA ASP A 149 -18.33 20.59 -14.05
C ASP A 149 -17.80 19.21 -14.49
N LYS A 150 -16.68 19.21 -15.24
CA LYS A 150 -16.13 17.99 -15.81
C LYS A 150 -15.71 16.96 -14.76
N ALA A 151 -15.15 17.40 -13.63
CA ALA A 151 -14.68 16.52 -12.58
C ALA A 151 -15.86 15.85 -11.87
N SER A 152 -16.88 16.61 -11.49
CA SER A 152 -18.10 16.09 -10.89
C SER A 152 -18.85 15.11 -11.80
N ALA A 153 -18.96 15.44 -13.11
CA ALA A 153 -19.62 14.58 -14.08
C ALA A 153 -18.83 13.26 -14.27
N PHE A 154 -17.51 13.33 -14.35
CA PHE A 154 -16.65 12.16 -14.46
C PHE A 154 -16.75 11.26 -13.22
N THR A 155 -16.67 11.84 -12.03
CA THR A 155 -16.72 11.11 -10.76
C THR A 155 -18.06 10.38 -10.60
N LEU A 156 -19.17 11.05 -10.89
CA LEU A 156 -20.50 10.43 -10.87
C LEU A 156 -20.59 9.27 -11.87
N ALA A 157 -20.15 9.48 -13.11
CA ALA A 157 -20.15 8.43 -14.15
C ALA A 157 -19.29 7.22 -13.76
N LYS A 158 -18.11 7.46 -13.17
CA LYS A 158 -17.21 6.42 -12.66
C LYS A 158 -17.88 5.62 -11.55
N MET A 159 -18.50 6.29 -10.57
CA MET A 159 -19.23 5.65 -9.47
C MET A 159 -20.37 4.77 -9.99
N LEU A 160 -21.19 5.26 -10.90
CA LEU A 160 -22.26 4.48 -11.50
C LEU A 160 -21.74 3.26 -12.29
N THR A 161 -20.58 3.39 -12.92
CA THR A 161 -19.89 2.26 -13.55
C THR A 161 -19.45 1.23 -12.53
N THR A 162 -18.84 1.65 -11.40
CA THR A 162 -18.46 0.75 -10.31
C THR A 162 -19.64 -0.06 -9.77
N TYR A 163 -20.81 0.59 -9.56
CA TYR A 163 -22.03 -0.11 -9.15
C TYR A 163 -22.48 -1.18 -10.17
N ARG A 164 -22.43 -0.88 -11.47
CA ARG A 164 -22.80 -1.86 -12.53
C ARG A 164 -21.82 -3.02 -12.58
N LEU A 165 -20.51 -2.74 -12.44
CA LEU A 165 -19.49 -3.78 -12.39
C LEU A 165 -19.60 -4.65 -11.13
N ALA A 166 -20.12 -4.09 -10.04
CA ALA A 166 -20.43 -4.86 -8.83
C ALA A 166 -21.67 -5.75 -9.00
N GLY A 167 -22.55 -5.48 -10.00
CA GLY A 167 -23.73 -6.27 -10.28
C GLY A 167 -25.02 -5.73 -9.67
N VAL A 168 -25.11 -4.41 -9.39
CA VAL A 168 -26.32 -3.78 -8.83
C VAL A 168 -27.55 -3.94 -9.70
N ASP A 169 -27.36 -4.13 -11.02
CA ASP A 169 -28.39 -4.34 -12.04
C ASP A 169 -28.93 -5.79 -12.08
N LYS A 170 -28.27 -6.75 -11.43
CA LYS A 170 -28.69 -8.14 -11.38
C LYS A 170 -29.93 -8.33 -10.51
N ASP A 171 -30.67 -9.43 -10.72
CA ASP A 171 -31.79 -9.81 -9.85
C ASP A 171 -31.35 -10.07 -8.39
N ASP A 172 -32.33 -10.17 -7.48
CA ASP A 172 -32.04 -10.30 -6.05
C ASP A 172 -31.32 -11.59 -5.67
N ALA A 173 -31.64 -12.71 -6.36
CA ALA A 173 -30.98 -13.98 -6.12
C ALA A 173 -29.51 -13.94 -6.57
N THR A 174 -29.25 -13.37 -7.74
CA THR A 174 -27.89 -13.18 -8.28
C THR A 174 -27.08 -12.24 -7.37
N ARG A 175 -27.66 -11.14 -6.89
CA ARG A 175 -26.96 -10.23 -5.95
C ARG A 175 -26.63 -10.90 -4.62
N ALA A 176 -27.49 -11.79 -4.12
CA ALA A 176 -27.19 -12.56 -2.92
C ALA A 176 -25.99 -13.51 -3.14
N GLN A 177 -25.90 -14.15 -4.32
CA GLN A 177 -24.76 -15.00 -4.69
C GLN A 177 -23.46 -14.17 -4.84
N ILE A 178 -23.54 -12.98 -5.45
CA ILE A 178 -22.40 -12.05 -5.54
C ILE A 178 -21.90 -11.67 -4.14
N THR A 179 -22.81 -11.32 -3.22
CA THR A 179 -22.49 -10.99 -1.84
C THR A 179 -21.73 -12.14 -1.15
N GLN A 180 -22.23 -13.37 -1.30
CA GLN A 180 -21.59 -14.55 -0.72
C GLN A 180 -20.20 -14.80 -1.32
N LEU A 181 -20.05 -14.72 -2.64
CA LEU A 181 -18.75 -14.89 -3.32
C LEU A 181 -17.74 -13.81 -2.91
N GLN A 182 -18.16 -12.55 -2.82
CA GLN A 182 -17.27 -11.46 -2.38
C GLN A 182 -16.78 -11.67 -0.95
N LYS A 183 -17.67 -12.09 -0.05
CA LYS A 183 -17.29 -12.45 1.32
C LYS A 183 -16.24 -13.55 1.32
N GLU A 184 -16.48 -14.64 0.62
CA GLU A 184 -15.57 -15.79 0.54
C GLU A 184 -14.22 -15.41 -0.11
N ILE A 185 -14.21 -14.52 -1.11
CA ILE A 185 -12.98 -13.99 -1.73
C ILE A 185 -12.18 -13.18 -0.71
N THR A 186 -12.85 -12.33 0.07
CA THR A 186 -12.20 -11.53 1.12
C THR A 186 -11.60 -12.43 2.20
N GLU A 187 -12.36 -13.37 2.74
CA GLU A 187 -11.89 -14.33 3.75
C GLU A 187 -10.69 -15.15 3.25
N THR A 188 -10.78 -15.65 2.00
CA THR A 188 -9.69 -16.43 1.39
C THR A 188 -8.43 -15.56 1.18
N GLY A 189 -8.60 -14.29 0.78
CA GLY A 189 -7.50 -13.35 0.61
C GLY A 189 -6.80 -13.01 1.93
N VAL A 190 -7.57 -12.78 3.00
CA VAL A 190 -7.04 -12.56 4.36
C VAL A 190 -6.26 -13.80 4.84
N GLN A 191 -6.81 -15.00 4.65
CA GLN A 191 -6.14 -16.25 4.99
C GLN A 191 -4.81 -16.44 4.24
N PHE A 192 -4.78 -16.10 2.94
CA PHE A 192 -3.58 -16.17 2.12
C PHE A 192 -2.48 -15.26 2.67
N GLY A 193 -2.83 -14.01 2.97
CA GLY A 193 -1.89 -13.04 3.55
C GLY A 193 -1.41 -13.41 4.94
N ALA A 194 -2.32 -13.88 5.81
CA ALA A 194 -1.99 -14.33 7.16
C ALA A 194 -1.00 -15.50 7.16
N ASN A 195 -1.19 -16.49 6.28
CA ASN A 195 -0.26 -17.61 6.16
C ASN A 195 1.16 -17.16 5.80
N ILE A 196 1.31 -16.13 4.95
CA ILE A 196 2.64 -15.57 4.60
C ILE A 196 3.23 -14.79 5.78
N ARG A 197 2.43 -13.94 6.43
CA ARG A 197 2.88 -13.12 7.57
C ARG A 197 3.37 -13.98 8.72
N ASP A 198 2.65 -15.06 9.02
CA ASP A 198 2.86 -15.89 10.20
C ASP A 198 3.93 -16.99 9.96
N ASP A 199 4.32 -17.24 8.73
CA ASP A 199 5.43 -18.13 8.38
C ASP A 199 6.76 -17.37 8.49
N LYS A 200 7.41 -17.51 9.63
CA LYS A 200 8.70 -16.86 9.90
C LYS A 200 9.91 -17.62 9.36
N GLY A 201 9.73 -18.88 8.99
CA GLY A 201 10.83 -19.75 8.64
C GLY A 201 11.75 -20.05 9.83
N ASP A 202 12.58 -21.04 9.64
CA ASP A 202 13.73 -21.38 10.50
C ASP A 202 14.77 -22.07 9.62
N MET A 203 15.65 -21.26 9.04
CA MET A 203 16.73 -21.77 8.19
C MET A 203 18.03 -21.81 8.98
N THR A 204 18.53 -23.00 9.26
CA THR A 204 19.77 -23.20 9.99
C THR A 204 20.96 -23.25 9.05
N LEU A 205 21.98 -22.46 9.34
CA LEU A 205 23.26 -22.41 8.62
C LEU A 205 24.42 -22.61 9.59
N LYS A 206 25.44 -23.32 9.17
CA LYS A 206 26.69 -23.37 9.92
C LYS A 206 27.49 -22.07 9.70
N PRO A 207 28.30 -21.63 10.68
CA PRO A 207 29.11 -20.44 10.51
C PRO A 207 30.01 -20.45 9.25
N GLU A 208 30.56 -21.62 8.90
CA GLU A 208 31.37 -21.78 7.69
C GLU A 208 30.57 -21.62 6.38
N GLU A 209 29.26 -21.83 6.38
CA GLU A 209 28.37 -21.59 5.23
C GLU A 209 28.18 -20.09 4.95
N LEU A 210 28.57 -19.21 5.87
CA LEU A 210 28.36 -17.75 5.80
C LEU A 210 29.62 -16.99 5.31
N ALA A 211 30.55 -17.66 4.65
CA ALA A 211 31.72 -17.01 4.07
C ALA A 211 31.30 -15.89 3.09
N GLY A 212 31.97 -14.73 3.20
CA GLY A 212 31.71 -13.54 2.38
C GLY A 212 30.69 -12.57 2.93
N MET A 213 29.99 -12.93 4.02
CA MET A 213 29.02 -12.03 4.66
C MET A 213 29.68 -10.82 5.32
N PRO A 214 29.04 -9.64 5.32
CA PRO A 214 29.52 -8.45 6.01
C PRO A 214 29.63 -8.67 7.51
N GLN A 215 30.64 -8.05 8.16
CA GLN A 215 30.89 -8.27 9.58
C GLN A 215 29.76 -7.79 10.49
N ASP A 216 29.13 -6.67 10.18
CA ASP A 216 27.97 -6.13 10.93
C ASP A 216 26.77 -7.08 10.88
N TRP A 217 26.56 -7.76 9.74
CA TRP A 217 25.54 -8.79 9.61
C TRP A 217 25.90 -10.02 10.47
N LEU A 218 27.15 -10.49 10.41
CA LEU A 218 27.61 -11.61 11.25
C LEU A 218 27.51 -11.30 12.75
N ASP A 219 27.75 -10.06 13.15
CA ASP A 219 27.63 -9.62 14.55
C ASP A 219 26.18 -9.62 15.05
N ALA A 220 25.22 -9.39 14.15
CA ALA A 220 23.78 -9.48 14.41
C ALA A 220 23.26 -10.93 14.40
N HIS A 221 23.92 -11.86 13.70
CA HIS A 221 23.50 -13.25 13.48
C HIS A 221 24.51 -14.24 14.08
N LYS A 222 24.70 -14.21 15.37
CA LYS A 222 25.62 -15.11 16.07
C LYS A 222 25.07 -16.53 16.16
N PRO A 223 25.95 -17.56 16.13
CA PRO A 223 25.51 -18.93 16.37
C PRO A 223 24.77 -19.07 17.70
N ALA A 224 23.69 -19.83 17.70
CA ALA A 224 22.95 -20.22 18.90
C ALA A 224 23.68 -21.32 19.70
N ALA A 225 23.07 -21.78 20.79
CA ALA A 225 23.67 -22.83 21.65
C ALA A 225 23.86 -24.17 20.93
N ASP A 226 23.13 -24.43 19.86
CA ASP A 226 23.24 -25.61 19.01
C ASP A 226 24.38 -25.49 17.96
N GLY A 227 25.08 -24.35 17.91
CA GLY A 227 26.18 -24.08 17.00
C GLY A 227 25.77 -23.60 15.62
N PHE A 228 24.47 -23.38 15.35
CA PHE A 228 23.96 -22.90 14.08
C PHE A 228 23.55 -21.43 14.16
N VAL A 229 23.59 -20.76 13.02
CA VAL A 229 22.94 -19.46 12.80
C VAL A 229 21.53 -19.74 12.29
N HIS A 230 20.53 -19.18 12.98
CA HIS A 230 19.12 -19.29 12.62
C HIS A 230 18.68 -18.05 11.87
N LEU A 231 18.20 -18.22 10.64
CA LEU A 231 17.67 -17.15 9.82
C LEU A 231 16.15 -17.29 9.70
N THR A 232 15.47 -16.17 9.83
CA THR A 232 14.05 -16.07 9.50
C THR A 232 13.85 -15.76 8.01
N TYR A 233 12.58 -15.57 7.58
CA TYR A 233 12.27 -15.05 6.24
C TYR A 233 12.22 -13.51 6.21
N ASP A 234 12.62 -12.84 7.27
CA ASP A 234 12.68 -11.38 7.29
C ASP A 234 13.81 -10.88 6.35
N TYR A 235 13.58 -9.77 5.68
CA TYR A 235 14.50 -9.28 4.65
C TYR A 235 15.92 -9.00 5.14
N PRO A 236 16.15 -8.43 6.34
CA PRO A 236 17.49 -8.24 6.85
C PRO A 236 18.29 -9.54 7.03
N ASP A 237 17.61 -10.67 7.22
CA ASP A 237 18.26 -11.98 7.36
C ASP A 237 18.65 -12.54 5.98
N VAL A 238 17.72 -12.49 5.00
CA VAL A 238 17.89 -13.24 3.75
C VAL A 238 18.51 -12.43 2.61
N VAL A 239 18.19 -11.14 2.49
CA VAL A 239 18.63 -10.33 1.34
C VAL A 239 20.15 -10.19 1.28
N PRO A 240 20.88 -9.91 2.39
CA PRO A 240 22.32 -9.86 2.38
C PRO A 240 22.98 -11.21 1.98
N VAL A 241 22.35 -12.35 2.30
CA VAL A 241 22.86 -13.67 1.88
C VAL A 241 22.86 -13.80 0.36
N PHE A 242 21.82 -13.30 -0.31
CA PHE A 242 21.76 -13.33 -1.78
C PHE A 242 22.84 -12.46 -2.44
N GLU A 243 23.27 -11.39 -1.80
CA GLU A 243 24.21 -10.42 -2.35
C GLU A 243 25.67 -10.73 -1.98
N PHE A 244 25.92 -11.24 -0.75
CA PHE A 244 27.27 -11.31 -0.19
C PHE A 244 27.79 -12.74 0.04
N ALA A 245 26.92 -13.74 0.31
CA ALA A 245 27.41 -15.07 0.61
C ALA A 245 28.17 -15.66 -0.59
N SER A 246 29.44 -15.99 -0.40
CA SER A 246 30.30 -16.50 -1.48
C SER A 246 29.97 -17.96 -1.85
N ILE A 247 29.41 -18.74 -0.90
CA ILE A 247 29.06 -20.15 -1.11
C ILE A 247 27.73 -20.25 -1.88
N ARG A 248 27.79 -20.78 -3.10
CA ARG A 248 26.63 -20.92 -3.99
C ARG A 248 25.50 -21.75 -3.37
N ALA A 249 25.85 -22.86 -2.69
CA ALA A 249 24.87 -23.72 -2.03
C ALA A 249 24.10 -22.99 -0.91
N THR A 250 24.74 -22.07 -0.18
CA THR A 250 24.10 -21.26 0.84
C THR A 250 23.05 -20.33 0.21
N ARG A 251 23.40 -19.63 -0.87
CA ARG A 251 22.43 -18.79 -1.59
C ARG A 251 21.24 -19.57 -2.10
N GLN A 252 21.49 -20.76 -2.67
CA GLN A 252 20.43 -21.67 -3.13
C GLN A 252 19.52 -22.10 -1.97
N LYS A 253 20.10 -22.56 -0.86
CA LYS A 253 19.36 -23.01 0.33
C LYS A 253 18.43 -21.89 0.86
N VAL A 254 18.99 -20.71 1.06
CA VAL A 254 18.25 -19.55 1.62
C VAL A 254 17.18 -19.07 0.65
N LEU A 255 17.47 -18.95 -0.64
CA LEU A 255 16.48 -18.54 -1.64
C LEU A 255 15.34 -19.56 -1.76
N THR A 256 15.66 -20.85 -1.75
CA THR A 256 14.64 -21.92 -1.81
C THR A 256 13.72 -21.86 -0.59
N GLY A 257 14.27 -21.74 0.62
CA GLY A 257 13.47 -21.59 1.84
C GLY A 257 12.57 -20.35 1.77
N PHE A 258 13.16 -19.21 1.46
CA PHE A 258 12.43 -17.94 1.34
C PHE A 258 11.32 -17.97 0.28
N SER A 259 11.55 -18.61 -0.88
CA SER A 259 10.56 -18.72 -1.95
C SER A 259 9.43 -19.69 -1.62
N ASN A 260 9.62 -20.58 -0.66
CA ASN A 260 8.62 -21.55 -0.20
C ASN A 260 7.80 -21.06 1.00
N ARG A 261 7.83 -19.77 1.32
CA ARG A 261 6.99 -19.21 2.40
C ARG A 261 5.52 -19.57 2.20
N ALA A 262 4.89 -20.02 3.28
CA ALA A 262 3.50 -20.48 3.31
C ALA A 262 3.20 -21.67 2.37
N TRP A 263 4.20 -22.33 1.83
CA TRP A 263 4.05 -23.58 1.08
C TRP A 263 4.06 -24.80 2.04
N PRO A 264 3.17 -25.80 1.88
CA PRO A 264 2.13 -25.89 0.85
C PRO A 264 0.78 -25.26 1.22
N LYS A 265 0.66 -24.64 2.42
CA LYS A 265 -0.62 -24.09 2.92
C LYS A 265 -1.37 -23.25 1.87
N ASN A 266 -0.65 -22.32 1.23
CA ASN A 266 -1.26 -21.39 0.31
C ASN A 266 -1.60 -21.98 -1.07
N GLN A 267 -1.16 -23.18 -1.39
CA GLN A 267 -1.52 -23.80 -2.67
C GLN A 267 -3.04 -24.02 -2.81
N ALA A 268 -3.65 -24.62 -1.79
CA ALA A 268 -5.10 -24.84 -1.78
C ALA A 268 -5.87 -23.52 -1.66
N VAL A 269 -5.37 -22.58 -0.86
CA VAL A 269 -5.99 -21.25 -0.67
C VAL A 269 -5.99 -20.47 -1.98
N LEU A 270 -4.86 -20.44 -2.72
CA LEU A 270 -4.77 -19.79 -4.02
C LEU A 270 -5.74 -20.41 -5.03
N LYS A 271 -5.80 -21.75 -5.11
CA LYS A 271 -6.74 -22.43 -6.00
C LYS A 271 -8.17 -22.00 -5.70
N THR A 272 -8.58 -22.04 -4.43
CA THR A 272 -9.91 -21.61 -4.00
C THR A 272 -10.19 -20.15 -4.37
N LEU A 273 -9.22 -19.25 -4.16
CA LEU A 273 -9.35 -17.84 -4.49
C LEU A 273 -9.59 -17.63 -5.98
N LEU A 274 -8.83 -18.33 -6.84
CA LEU A 274 -8.97 -18.24 -8.29
C LEU A 274 -10.32 -18.78 -8.78
N GLU A 275 -10.77 -19.91 -8.24
CA GLU A 275 -12.07 -20.49 -8.56
C GLU A 275 -13.23 -19.56 -8.19
N LYS A 276 -13.18 -18.92 -7.01
CA LYS A 276 -14.20 -17.97 -6.58
C LYS A 276 -14.20 -16.69 -7.42
N ARG A 277 -13.04 -16.16 -7.76
CA ARG A 277 -12.91 -15.01 -8.67
C ARG A 277 -13.47 -15.34 -10.07
N TYR A 278 -13.20 -16.53 -10.59
CA TYR A 278 -13.76 -16.98 -11.85
C TYR A 278 -15.30 -17.08 -11.77
N ALA A 279 -15.83 -17.72 -10.72
CA ALA A 279 -17.28 -17.83 -10.51
C ALA A 279 -17.96 -16.46 -10.43
N LEU A 280 -17.35 -15.49 -9.72
CA LEU A 280 -17.84 -14.12 -9.63
C LEU A 280 -17.90 -13.45 -11.01
N ALA A 281 -16.84 -13.55 -11.81
CA ALA A 281 -16.81 -12.97 -13.15
C ALA A 281 -17.90 -13.56 -14.04
N ARG A 282 -18.08 -14.87 -14.00
CA ARG A 282 -19.15 -15.57 -14.76
C ARG A 282 -20.54 -15.11 -14.34
N LEU A 283 -20.77 -14.93 -13.04
CA LEU A 283 -22.04 -14.47 -12.49
C LEU A 283 -22.36 -13.03 -12.92
N LEU A 284 -21.33 -12.18 -13.04
CA LEU A 284 -21.44 -10.82 -13.54
C LEU A 284 -21.57 -10.72 -15.06
N GLY A 285 -21.38 -11.82 -15.82
CA GLY A 285 -21.53 -11.89 -17.27
C GLY A 285 -20.22 -11.73 -18.05
N TYR A 286 -19.07 -11.85 -17.38
CA TYR A 286 -17.74 -11.81 -18.00
C TYR A 286 -17.22 -13.23 -18.27
N THR A 287 -16.32 -13.39 -19.23
CA THR A 287 -15.75 -14.69 -19.58
C THR A 287 -14.82 -15.21 -18.50
N ASP A 288 -14.10 -14.30 -17.85
CA ASP A 288 -13.14 -14.58 -16.77
C ASP A 288 -12.90 -13.34 -15.90
N TYR A 289 -12.10 -13.51 -14.85
CA TYR A 289 -11.82 -12.45 -13.90
C TYR A 289 -10.93 -11.34 -14.49
N ALA A 290 -10.04 -11.66 -15.43
CA ALA A 290 -9.20 -10.66 -16.09
C ALA A 290 -10.06 -9.69 -16.91
N GLN A 291 -11.08 -10.21 -17.64
CA GLN A 291 -12.03 -9.37 -18.35
C GLN A 291 -12.82 -8.46 -17.42
N LEU A 292 -13.30 -8.98 -16.27
CA LEU A 292 -14.02 -8.17 -15.28
C LEU A 292 -13.15 -7.03 -14.77
N VAL A 293 -11.90 -7.30 -14.32
CA VAL A 293 -11.06 -6.29 -13.66
C VAL A 293 -10.43 -5.29 -14.61
N THR A 294 -10.38 -5.58 -15.91
CA THR A 294 -9.87 -4.64 -16.93
C THR A 294 -10.96 -3.77 -17.55
N ALA A 295 -12.23 -4.12 -17.36
CA ALA A 295 -13.36 -3.50 -18.04
C ALA A 295 -13.48 -1.98 -17.83
N ASP A 296 -13.04 -1.47 -16.68
CA ASP A 296 -13.07 -0.03 -16.34
C ASP A 296 -11.68 0.62 -16.27
N LYS A 297 -10.63 -0.09 -16.67
CA LYS A 297 -9.26 0.40 -16.67
C LYS A 297 -8.87 1.01 -18.01
N MET A 298 -7.82 1.83 -18.03
CA MET A 298 -7.30 2.42 -19.28
C MET A 298 -6.94 1.37 -20.33
N ILE A 299 -6.47 0.20 -19.90
CA ILE A 299 -6.11 -0.89 -20.80
C ILE A 299 -7.37 -1.50 -21.50
N GLY A 300 -8.50 -1.55 -20.83
CA GLY A 300 -9.82 -1.88 -21.35
C GLY A 300 -10.09 -3.37 -21.58
N SER A 301 -9.09 -4.21 -21.83
CA SER A 301 -9.27 -5.65 -21.99
C SER A 301 -8.01 -6.47 -21.69
N PRO A 302 -8.17 -7.78 -21.36
CA PRO A 302 -7.03 -8.68 -21.17
C PRO A 302 -6.16 -8.84 -22.42
N GLU A 303 -6.78 -8.85 -23.62
CA GLU A 303 -6.06 -9.00 -24.90
C GLU A 303 -5.13 -7.80 -25.15
N ARG A 304 -5.59 -6.58 -24.84
CA ARG A 304 -4.75 -5.39 -24.94
C ARG A 304 -3.65 -5.40 -23.89
N ALA A 305 -3.92 -5.90 -22.67
CA ALA A 305 -2.91 -6.07 -21.65
C ALA A 305 -1.84 -7.09 -22.07
N ALA A 306 -2.25 -8.24 -22.63
CA ALA A 306 -1.35 -9.24 -23.16
C ALA A 306 -0.50 -8.68 -24.31
N GLY A 307 -1.13 -8.01 -25.30
CA GLY A 307 -0.41 -7.38 -26.40
C GLY A 307 0.63 -6.36 -25.95
N PHE A 308 0.28 -5.51 -24.96
CA PHE A 308 1.25 -4.57 -24.37
C PHE A 308 2.45 -5.28 -23.71
N LEU A 309 2.19 -6.38 -22.98
CA LEU A 309 3.25 -7.18 -22.36
C LEU A 309 4.12 -7.87 -23.41
N ASP A 310 3.53 -8.38 -24.48
CA ASP A 310 4.26 -8.99 -25.59
C ASP A 310 5.16 -7.98 -26.30
N ASP A 311 4.64 -6.79 -26.62
CA ASP A 311 5.42 -5.70 -27.22
C ASP A 311 6.57 -5.27 -26.32
N ALA A 312 6.32 -5.10 -25.01
CA ALA A 312 7.34 -4.76 -24.04
C ALA A 312 8.42 -5.87 -23.93
N ASN A 313 8.02 -7.14 -23.93
CA ASN A 313 8.93 -8.27 -23.89
C ASN A 313 9.81 -8.35 -25.16
N VAL A 314 9.22 -8.15 -26.35
CA VAL A 314 9.96 -8.09 -27.60
C VAL A 314 10.99 -6.95 -27.58
N ALA A 315 10.59 -5.78 -27.12
CA ALA A 315 11.47 -4.60 -27.03
C ALA A 315 12.62 -4.81 -26.02
N ALA A 316 12.35 -5.43 -24.86
CA ALA A 316 13.35 -5.63 -23.81
C ALA A 316 14.28 -6.81 -24.07
N LYS A 317 13.86 -7.81 -24.84
CA LYS A 317 14.59 -9.08 -25.03
C LYS A 317 16.03 -8.92 -25.48
N PRO A 318 16.38 -8.11 -26.51
CA PRO A 318 17.77 -8.00 -26.94
C PRO A 318 18.70 -7.46 -25.85
N GLY A 319 18.23 -6.47 -25.06
CA GLY A 319 18.97 -5.93 -23.92
C GLY A 319 19.15 -6.98 -22.82
N ALA A 320 18.07 -7.68 -22.47
CA ALA A 320 18.11 -8.73 -21.45
C ALA A 320 19.05 -9.90 -21.84
N GLU A 321 19.06 -10.30 -23.11
CA GLU A 321 19.99 -11.33 -23.62
C GLU A 321 21.46 -10.86 -23.56
N ALA A 322 21.73 -9.61 -23.89
CA ALA A 322 23.07 -9.04 -23.80
C ALA A 322 23.54 -8.94 -22.33
N ASP A 323 22.69 -8.46 -21.43
CA ASP A 323 23.00 -8.39 -19.99
C ASP A 323 23.22 -9.78 -19.39
N TYR A 324 22.41 -10.76 -19.78
CA TYR A 324 22.58 -12.15 -19.33
C TYR A 324 23.90 -12.73 -19.84
N ALA A 325 24.24 -12.51 -21.11
CA ALA A 325 25.50 -13.00 -21.70
C ALA A 325 26.72 -12.37 -21.02
N GLU A 326 26.71 -11.06 -20.74
CA GLU A 326 27.76 -10.37 -19.99
C GLU A 326 27.91 -10.98 -18.59
N LEU A 327 26.81 -11.11 -17.85
CA LEU A 327 26.83 -11.64 -16.49
C LEU A 327 27.28 -13.10 -16.44
N LEU A 328 26.85 -13.93 -17.39
CA LEU A 328 27.30 -15.34 -17.50
C LEU A 328 28.77 -15.45 -17.84
N ALA A 329 29.27 -14.64 -18.77
CA ALA A 329 30.70 -14.60 -19.11
C ALA A 329 31.56 -14.23 -17.89
N PHE A 330 31.09 -13.22 -17.13
CA PHE A 330 31.73 -12.81 -15.88
C PHE A 330 31.67 -13.94 -14.83
N ALA A 331 30.51 -14.56 -14.62
CA ALA A 331 30.33 -15.62 -13.64
C ALA A 331 31.28 -16.82 -13.89
N LYS A 332 31.54 -17.16 -15.14
CA LYS A 332 32.53 -18.20 -15.53
C LYS A 332 33.96 -17.83 -15.17
N THR A 333 34.28 -16.55 -15.03
CA THR A 333 35.63 -16.15 -14.52
C THR A 333 35.74 -16.30 -13.02
N VAL A 334 34.62 -16.23 -12.29
CA VAL A 334 34.55 -16.42 -10.83
C VAL A 334 34.48 -17.91 -10.48
N ASP A 335 33.65 -18.66 -11.19
CA ASP A 335 33.46 -20.10 -11.04
C ASP A 335 33.29 -20.75 -12.43
N PRO A 336 34.34 -21.40 -12.98
CA PRO A 336 34.28 -22.06 -14.28
C PRO A 336 33.25 -23.18 -14.39
N SER A 337 32.73 -23.70 -13.28
CA SER A 337 31.70 -24.75 -13.27
C SER A 337 30.31 -24.25 -13.60
N ILE A 338 30.11 -22.94 -13.63
CA ILE A 338 28.81 -22.33 -13.95
C ILE A 338 28.56 -22.41 -15.46
N GLU A 339 27.68 -23.30 -15.88
CA GLU A 339 27.23 -23.40 -17.27
C GLU A 339 26.14 -22.39 -17.59
N ARG A 340 25.24 -22.12 -16.62
CA ARG A 340 24.15 -21.14 -16.67
C ARG A 340 23.97 -20.44 -15.32
N LEU A 341 23.44 -19.22 -15.35
CA LEU A 341 23.06 -18.52 -14.13
C LEU A 341 21.72 -19.04 -13.65
N GLU A 342 21.68 -19.37 -12.38
CA GLU A 342 20.45 -19.67 -11.66
C GLU A 342 19.96 -18.44 -10.87
N THR A 343 18.73 -18.47 -10.39
CA THR A 343 18.13 -17.33 -9.68
C THR A 343 18.98 -16.90 -8.47
N TRP A 344 19.57 -17.85 -7.75
CA TRP A 344 20.43 -17.60 -6.58
C TRP A 344 21.83 -17.06 -6.93
N ASP A 345 22.21 -17.02 -8.21
CA ASP A 345 23.49 -16.44 -8.64
C ASP A 345 23.38 -14.96 -8.98
N ASN A 346 22.18 -14.49 -9.32
CA ASN A 346 21.96 -13.19 -9.97
C ASN A 346 22.46 -12.02 -9.11
N SER A 347 21.99 -11.90 -7.85
CA SER A 347 22.35 -10.77 -6.98
C SER A 347 23.84 -10.79 -6.65
N TYR A 348 24.40 -11.96 -6.32
CA TYR A 348 25.80 -12.12 -6.00
C TYR A 348 26.71 -11.76 -7.19
N MET A 349 26.44 -12.32 -8.36
CA MET A 349 27.27 -12.08 -9.55
C MET A 349 27.15 -10.63 -10.03
N LYS A 350 25.97 -10.02 -9.95
CA LYS A 350 25.80 -8.58 -10.24
C LYS A 350 26.59 -7.71 -9.27
N ASN A 351 26.65 -8.05 -7.98
CA ASN A 351 27.45 -7.33 -7.00
C ASN A 351 28.93 -7.40 -7.34
N LEU A 352 29.45 -8.59 -7.62
CA LEU A 352 30.86 -8.77 -8.01
C LEU A 352 31.19 -8.07 -9.33
N LEU A 353 30.30 -8.14 -10.34
CA LEU A 353 30.50 -7.47 -11.63
C LEU A 353 30.54 -5.96 -11.45
N ARG A 354 29.64 -5.39 -10.63
CA ARG A 354 29.65 -3.95 -10.31
C ARG A 354 30.95 -3.52 -9.67
N LYS A 355 31.45 -4.31 -8.73
CA LYS A 355 32.74 -4.05 -8.07
C LYS A 355 33.89 -4.07 -9.08
N GLN A 356 33.93 -5.03 -9.99
CA GLN A 356 34.99 -5.15 -10.99
C GLN A 356 34.89 -4.06 -12.06
N LYS A 357 33.70 -3.84 -12.62
CA LYS A 357 33.49 -2.97 -13.81
C LYS A 357 33.46 -1.49 -13.45
N TYR A 358 32.92 -1.14 -12.28
CA TYR A 358 32.66 0.24 -11.88
C TYR A 358 33.37 0.66 -10.58
N ALA A 359 34.17 -0.22 -9.98
CA ALA A 359 34.80 -0.02 -8.67
C ALA A 359 33.79 0.34 -7.55
N VAL A 360 32.54 -0.14 -7.67
CA VAL A 360 31.48 0.07 -6.67
C VAL A 360 31.43 -1.16 -5.77
N ASP A 361 31.88 -0.99 -4.54
CA ASP A 361 31.80 -2.03 -3.49
C ASP A 361 30.52 -1.82 -2.66
N ALA A 362 29.53 -2.70 -2.81
CA ALA A 362 28.27 -2.61 -2.08
C ALA A 362 28.49 -2.66 -0.55
N ALA A 363 29.47 -3.41 -0.06
CA ALA A 363 29.77 -3.48 1.36
C ALA A 363 30.39 -2.17 1.89
N GLU A 364 31.16 -1.45 1.07
CA GLU A 364 31.66 -0.12 1.40
C GLU A 364 30.55 0.92 1.33
N VAL A 365 29.74 0.91 0.26
CA VAL A 365 28.65 1.86 0.05
C VAL A 365 27.61 1.80 1.17
N ARG A 366 27.25 0.61 1.64
CA ARG A 366 26.25 0.46 2.71
C ARG A 366 26.66 1.10 4.03
N GLN A 367 27.95 1.27 4.35
CA GLN A 367 28.43 1.92 5.56
C GLN A 367 27.97 3.38 5.70
N TYR A 368 27.62 4.02 4.60
CA TYR A 368 27.08 5.38 4.58
C TYR A 368 25.59 5.44 4.90
N PHE A 369 24.87 4.32 4.80
CA PHE A 369 23.43 4.24 4.96
C PHE A 369 23.04 3.56 6.26
N THR A 370 22.78 4.34 7.29
CA THR A 370 21.98 3.89 8.43
C THR A 370 20.55 4.37 8.25
N TYR A 371 19.57 3.73 8.89
CA TYR A 371 18.18 4.17 8.84
C TYR A 371 18.01 5.66 9.15
N ASP A 372 18.63 6.16 10.21
CA ASP A 372 18.52 7.57 10.61
C ASP A 372 19.07 8.53 9.56
N LYS A 373 20.21 8.20 8.93
CA LYS A 373 20.78 9.01 7.86
C LYS A 373 19.89 8.99 6.61
N ALA A 374 19.39 7.84 6.23
CA ALA A 374 18.48 7.70 5.08
C ALA A 374 17.19 8.50 5.30
N ARG A 375 16.56 8.36 6.48
CA ARG A 375 15.37 9.13 6.85
C ARG A 375 15.64 10.64 6.82
N ALA A 376 16.71 11.10 7.45
CA ALA A 376 17.08 12.51 7.45
C ALA A 376 17.33 13.05 6.05
N GLY A 377 17.98 12.26 5.19
CA GLY A 377 18.21 12.58 3.77
C GLY A 377 16.91 12.70 2.99
N ILE A 378 15.96 11.78 3.19
CA ILE A 378 14.63 11.81 2.55
C ILE A 378 13.84 13.05 3.00
N PHE A 379 13.83 13.35 4.30
CA PHE A 379 13.12 14.53 4.81
C PHE A 379 13.72 15.82 4.27
N LYS A 380 15.06 15.90 4.19
CA LYS A 380 15.73 17.02 3.55
C LYS A 380 15.37 17.15 2.07
N LEU A 381 15.34 16.03 1.35
CA LEU A 381 14.96 16.02 -0.07
C LEU A 381 13.53 16.55 -0.29
N MET A 382 12.59 16.20 0.60
CA MET A 382 11.23 16.73 0.57
C MET A 382 11.20 18.25 0.77
N GLY A 383 11.98 18.75 1.72
CA GLY A 383 12.16 20.19 1.92
C GLY A 383 12.73 20.89 0.71
N ASP A 384 13.80 20.32 0.13
CA ASP A 384 14.48 20.91 -1.03
C ASP A 384 13.64 20.93 -2.32
N LEU A 385 12.85 19.85 -2.56
CA LEU A 385 12.05 19.71 -3.78
C LEU A 385 10.67 20.38 -3.71
N PHE A 386 10.00 20.27 -2.55
CA PHE A 386 8.60 20.66 -2.41
C PHE A 386 8.37 21.78 -1.38
N GLY A 387 9.42 22.22 -0.69
CA GLY A 387 9.28 23.18 0.43
C GLY A 387 8.54 22.59 1.63
N ALA A 388 8.40 21.26 1.69
CA ALA A 388 7.69 20.58 2.74
C ALA A 388 8.51 20.58 4.04
N ASP A 389 7.85 20.81 5.18
CA ASP A 389 8.45 20.75 6.51
C ASP A 389 7.85 19.57 7.29
N ILE A 390 8.71 18.65 7.72
CA ILE A 390 8.31 17.42 8.41
C ILE A 390 8.74 17.54 9.88
N ARG A 391 7.74 17.50 10.77
CA ARG A 391 7.94 17.69 12.22
C ARG A 391 7.49 16.44 12.98
N PRO A 392 8.09 16.15 14.15
CA PRO A 392 7.59 15.10 15.03
C PRO A 392 6.13 15.36 15.44
N TRP A 393 5.33 14.31 15.45
CA TRP A 393 3.97 14.31 15.95
C TRP A 393 3.89 13.52 17.25
N ASP A 394 3.52 14.21 18.34
CA ASP A 394 3.29 13.56 19.63
C ASP A 394 1.93 12.86 19.64
N THR A 395 1.93 11.56 19.45
CA THR A 395 0.74 10.72 19.41
C THR A 395 1.08 9.29 19.84
N PRO A 396 0.12 8.54 20.39
CA PRO A 396 0.32 7.13 20.70
C PRO A 396 0.69 6.32 19.45
N VAL A 397 1.64 5.41 19.61
CA VAL A 397 2.11 4.48 18.57
C VAL A 397 1.94 3.04 19.05
N TRP A 398 1.82 2.09 18.12
CA TRP A 398 1.55 0.67 18.43
C TRP A 398 2.78 -0.15 18.81
N ASP A 399 3.97 0.41 18.58
CA ASP A 399 5.24 -0.18 19.01
C ASP A 399 6.25 0.93 19.27
N LYS A 400 7.18 0.70 20.21
CA LYS A 400 8.23 1.67 20.57
C LYS A 400 9.19 2.04 19.44
N SER A 401 9.27 1.21 18.40
CA SER A 401 10.08 1.46 17.20
C SER A 401 9.39 2.35 16.17
N VAL A 402 8.09 2.58 16.32
CA VAL A 402 7.29 3.41 15.39
C VAL A 402 7.47 4.87 15.73
N THR A 403 7.65 5.70 14.71
CA THR A 403 7.70 7.17 14.84
C THR A 403 6.55 7.82 14.09
N ALA A 404 6.07 8.94 14.59
CA ALA A 404 4.95 9.67 14.00
C ALA A 404 5.37 11.10 13.61
N TRP A 405 4.83 11.60 12.50
CA TRP A 405 5.25 12.82 11.85
C TRP A 405 4.08 13.61 11.28
N GLU A 406 4.23 14.92 11.25
CA GLU A 406 3.35 15.88 10.61
C GLU A 406 4.04 16.50 9.40
N LEU A 407 3.31 16.65 8.31
CA LEU A 407 3.76 17.28 7.06
C LEU A 407 3.11 18.65 6.91
N TYR A 408 3.92 19.68 6.75
CA TYR A 408 3.49 21.05 6.59
C TYR A 408 3.88 21.65 5.24
N ASP A 409 2.97 22.44 4.68
CA ASP A 409 3.21 23.39 3.59
C ASP A 409 3.19 24.81 4.20
N GLY A 410 4.38 25.37 4.45
CA GLY A 410 4.54 26.57 5.27
C GLY A 410 4.03 26.39 6.71
N GLN A 411 2.91 27.03 7.03
CA GLN A 411 2.25 26.89 8.34
C GLN A 411 1.01 25.96 8.31
N ARG A 412 0.65 25.47 7.14
CA ARG A 412 -0.52 24.63 6.94
C ARG A 412 -0.17 23.17 7.12
N LEU A 413 -0.77 22.52 8.10
CA LEU A 413 -0.70 21.06 8.23
C LEU A 413 -1.46 20.42 7.06
N ILE A 414 -0.78 19.60 6.26
CA ILE A 414 -1.33 18.96 5.06
C ILE A 414 -1.41 17.44 5.16
N GLY A 415 -0.72 16.81 6.10
CA GLY A 415 -0.76 15.37 6.28
C GLY A 415 -0.12 14.91 7.58
N ARG A 416 -0.42 13.68 7.98
CA ARG A 416 0.20 12.98 9.11
C ARG A 416 0.60 11.58 8.69
N PHE A 417 1.68 11.07 9.26
CA PHE A 417 2.08 9.72 8.94
C PHE A 417 2.90 9.05 10.04
N TYR A 418 2.89 7.73 9.99
CA TYR A 418 3.70 6.86 10.83
C TYR A 418 4.79 6.19 10.00
N LEU A 419 5.95 6.00 10.61
CA LEU A 419 7.05 5.20 10.07
C LEU A 419 7.25 3.99 10.98
N ASP A 420 6.89 2.81 10.48
CA ASP A 420 7.07 1.52 11.11
C ASP A 420 8.07 0.71 10.26
N MET A 421 9.37 0.85 10.57
CA MET A 421 10.43 0.59 9.62
C MET A 421 11.23 -0.68 9.88
N HIS A 422 11.01 -1.35 11.03
CA HIS A 422 11.83 -2.50 11.43
C HIS A 422 11.00 -3.77 11.59
N PRO A 423 11.57 -4.96 11.31
CA PRO A 423 10.85 -6.22 11.47
C PRO A 423 10.54 -6.51 12.93
N ARG A 424 9.42 -7.17 13.19
CA ARG A 424 9.07 -7.75 14.49
C ARG A 424 8.00 -8.85 14.32
N ALA A 425 7.80 -9.64 15.37
CA ALA A 425 6.81 -10.70 15.37
C ALA A 425 5.39 -10.16 15.08
N GLY A 426 4.67 -10.84 14.21
CA GLY A 426 3.29 -10.50 13.85
C GLY A 426 3.10 -9.32 12.91
N LYS A 427 4.17 -8.65 12.52
CA LYS A 427 4.13 -7.53 11.58
C LYS A 427 4.14 -8.01 10.12
N TYR A 428 3.50 -7.25 9.25
CA TYR A 428 3.61 -7.34 7.78
C TYR A 428 5.09 -7.36 7.35
N ASN A 429 5.47 -8.35 6.58
CA ASN A 429 6.87 -8.66 6.29
C ASN A 429 7.39 -8.15 4.95
N HIS A 430 6.68 -7.20 4.33
CA HIS A 430 7.09 -6.54 3.09
C HIS A 430 7.16 -5.02 3.29
N ALA A 431 7.44 -4.25 2.23
CA ALA A 431 7.35 -2.79 2.23
C ALA A 431 6.05 -2.35 1.57
N ALA A 432 5.33 -1.42 2.18
CA ALA A 432 4.14 -0.81 1.60
C ALA A 432 3.70 0.46 2.34
N GLN A 433 3.04 1.35 1.63
CA GLN A 433 2.27 2.44 2.22
C GLN A 433 0.85 1.95 2.55
N PHE A 434 0.37 2.23 3.77
CA PHE A 434 -0.98 1.91 4.22
C PHE A 434 -1.79 3.20 4.40
N PRO A 435 -2.88 3.41 3.63
CA PRO A 435 -3.77 4.53 3.84
C PRO A 435 -4.63 4.28 5.09
N ILE A 436 -4.67 5.25 6.01
CA ILE A 436 -5.42 5.15 7.27
C ILE A 436 -6.59 6.13 7.30
N ARG A 437 -6.36 7.34 6.80
CA ARG A 437 -7.40 8.38 6.66
C ARG A 437 -7.26 9.04 5.30
N THR A 438 -8.35 9.13 4.60
CA THR A 438 -8.45 9.85 3.33
C THR A 438 -8.40 11.36 3.56
N GLY A 439 -7.62 12.08 2.78
CA GLY A 439 -7.65 13.55 2.79
C GLY A 439 -8.92 14.08 2.13
N VAL A 440 -9.64 14.93 2.83
CA VAL A 440 -10.79 15.67 2.29
C VAL A 440 -10.64 17.15 2.63
N GLU A 441 -10.49 17.98 1.61
CA GLU A 441 -10.17 19.39 1.79
C GLU A 441 -11.15 20.10 2.73
N GLY A 442 -10.63 20.76 3.75
CA GLY A 442 -11.40 21.46 4.77
C GLY A 442 -12.19 20.58 5.74
N GLN A 443 -12.12 19.23 5.61
CA GLN A 443 -12.85 18.29 6.44
C GLN A 443 -11.92 17.34 7.21
N GLN A 444 -10.99 16.69 6.54
CA GLN A 444 -10.13 15.66 7.13
C GLN A 444 -8.69 15.73 6.60
N ILE A 445 -7.74 15.75 7.52
CA ILE A 445 -6.31 15.63 7.20
C ILE A 445 -5.99 14.16 6.85
N PRO A 446 -5.27 13.88 5.75
CA PRO A 446 -4.85 12.53 5.41
C PRO A 446 -3.87 11.97 6.44
N VAL A 447 -4.00 10.67 6.72
CA VAL A 447 -3.07 9.93 7.57
C VAL A 447 -2.67 8.64 6.87
N GLY A 448 -1.38 8.39 6.78
CA GLY A 448 -0.84 7.14 6.25
C GLY A 448 0.18 6.49 7.18
N ALA A 449 0.52 5.25 6.91
CA ALA A 449 1.66 4.60 7.55
C ALA A 449 2.57 3.99 6.49
N LEU A 450 3.87 4.14 6.66
CA LEU A 450 4.86 3.45 5.88
C LEU A 450 5.35 2.26 6.69
N ILE A 451 5.13 1.08 6.17
CA ILE A 451 5.49 -0.18 6.80
C ILE A 451 6.63 -0.80 6.00
N CYS A 452 7.81 -0.91 6.58
CA CYS A 452 8.99 -1.52 5.97
C CYS A 452 9.65 -2.50 6.95
N ASN A 453 10.70 -3.17 6.50
CA ASN A 453 11.42 -4.16 7.31
C ASN A 453 12.94 -4.01 7.11
N PHE A 454 13.47 -2.80 7.39
CA PHE A 454 14.90 -2.50 7.33
C PHE A 454 15.62 -2.94 8.59
N PRO A 455 16.94 -3.16 8.56
CA PRO A 455 17.72 -3.48 9.75
C PRO A 455 17.46 -2.49 10.88
N ALA A 456 17.21 -2.99 12.10
CA ALA A 456 17.02 -2.13 13.28
C ALA A 456 18.34 -1.53 13.78
N THR A 457 19.45 -2.21 13.50
CA THR A 457 20.81 -1.80 13.82
C THR A 457 21.72 -2.06 12.62
N GLY A 458 22.87 -1.37 12.57
CA GLY A 458 23.82 -1.52 11.48
C GLY A 458 23.45 -0.71 10.23
N ALA A 459 23.92 -1.18 9.08
CA ALA A 459 23.79 -0.49 7.81
C ALA A 459 22.66 -1.08 6.95
N MET A 460 21.99 -0.20 6.20
CA MET A 460 21.02 -0.57 5.15
C MET A 460 21.77 -0.87 3.85
N ASP A 461 21.26 -1.81 3.07
CA ASP A 461 21.71 -1.99 1.71
C ASP A 461 21.22 -0.85 0.81
N HIS A 462 21.90 -0.60 -0.30
CA HIS A 462 21.47 0.42 -1.27
C HIS A 462 20.02 0.20 -1.72
N ARG A 463 19.62 -1.05 -1.92
CA ARG A 463 18.26 -1.43 -2.26
C ARG A 463 17.23 -1.05 -1.20
N ASP A 464 17.60 -1.13 0.08
CA ASP A 464 16.71 -0.70 1.17
C ASP A 464 16.42 0.81 1.08
N VAL A 465 17.45 1.60 0.73
CA VAL A 465 17.30 3.05 0.52
C VAL A 465 16.42 3.36 -0.69
N GLU A 466 16.59 2.63 -1.79
CA GLU A 466 15.71 2.73 -2.97
C GLU A 466 14.27 2.38 -2.62
N THR A 467 14.06 1.28 -1.87
CA THR A 467 12.73 0.88 -1.39
C THR A 467 12.13 1.95 -0.48
N PHE A 468 12.91 2.51 0.44
CA PHE A 468 12.43 3.58 1.32
C PHE A 468 11.98 4.81 0.53
N LEU A 469 12.77 5.26 -0.43
CA LEU A 469 12.42 6.37 -1.32
C LEU A 469 11.15 6.08 -2.13
N HIS A 470 11.02 4.87 -2.67
CA HIS A 470 9.87 4.43 -3.45
C HIS A 470 8.59 4.47 -2.61
N GLU A 471 8.59 3.80 -1.46
CA GLU A 471 7.42 3.74 -0.58
C GLU A 471 7.09 5.10 0.05
N PHE A 472 8.12 5.92 0.32
CA PHE A 472 7.90 7.29 0.79
C PHE A 472 7.26 8.16 -0.30
N GLY A 473 7.57 7.90 -1.57
CA GLY A 473 6.89 8.51 -2.71
C GLY A 473 5.39 8.21 -2.71
N HIS A 474 4.99 6.96 -2.48
CA HIS A 474 3.59 6.58 -2.31
C HIS A 474 2.93 7.26 -1.11
N LEU A 475 3.66 7.38 0.01
CA LEU A 475 3.15 8.02 1.22
C LEU A 475 2.83 9.50 1.00
N ILE A 476 3.70 10.23 0.31
CA ILE A 476 3.52 11.66 0.05
C ILE A 476 2.44 11.92 -1.02
N HIS A 477 2.34 11.05 -2.03
CA HIS A 477 1.30 11.11 -3.05
C HIS A 477 -0.08 10.76 -2.50
#